data_479a81948867c0bf20fd89666447ebd7
#
_entry.id   479a81948867c0bf20fd89666447ebd7
#
_cell.length_a   1.000
_cell.length_b   1.000
_cell.length_c   1.000
_cell.angle_alpha   90.00
_cell.angle_beta   90.00
_cell.angle_gamma   90.00
#
_symmetry.space_group_name_H-M   'P 1'
#
loop_
_entity.id
_entity.type
_entity.pdbx_description
1 polymer ?
#
loop_
_entity_poly.entity_id
_entity_poly.type
_entity_poly.pdbx_seq_one_letter_code
_entity_poly.pdbx_strand_id
1 'polypeptide(L)'
;CSYLRTFRPDVEMIYDESTKFELGGMEVLTQGRDILIVSAGYMIHECNKAIEELDRLGVDATLLDLYSLPFDEDQLLDLANENNGQVFVVEDNYGGSLGSAVADACAASGDAFTVEQLHVRRIPKSTRTPEDILRMCGLHYTDIANGVAEQLGVHATT
;
A
#
# COMPACT_ATOMS: atom_id res chain seq x y z
N CYS A 1 7.68 24.58 -3.80
CA CYS A 1 8.53 23.55 -4.42
C CYS A 1 7.77 22.23 -4.34
N SER A 2 7.63 21.53 -5.45
CA SER A 2 6.97 20.23 -5.52
C SER A 2 7.94 19.18 -6.06
N TYR A 3 7.77 17.94 -5.64
CA TYR A 3 8.50 16.78 -6.14
C TYR A 3 7.50 15.80 -6.75
N LEU A 4 7.73 15.41 -8.01
CA LEU A 4 6.95 14.44 -8.73
C LEU A 4 7.85 13.24 -9.09
N ARG A 5 7.46 12.04 -8.65
CA ARG A 5 8.14 10.80 -8.99
C ARG A 5 7.39 10.09 -10.13
N THR A 6 8.11 9.77 -11.18
CA THR A 6 7.63 8.97 -12.29
C THR A 6 8.50 7.72 -12.46
N PHE A 7 7.99 6.70 -13.14
CA PHE A 7 8.74 5.47 -13.43
C PHE A 7 8.78 5.19 -14.93
N ARG A 8 9.74 4.36 -15.35
CA ARG A 8 10.03 4.10 -16.77
C ARG A 8 9.29 2.91 -17.40
N PRO A 9 8.96 1.82 -16.65
CA PRO A 9 8.25 0.68 -17.23
C PRO A 9 6.86 1.08 -17.72
N ASP A 10 6.43 0.44 -18.81
CA ASP A 10 5.02 0.45 -19.20
C ASP A 10 4.23 -0.35 -18.17
N VAL A 11 3.14 0.22 -17.71
CA VAL A 11 2.23 -0.38 -16.74
C VAL A 11 0.80 -0.24 -17.24
N GLU A 12 -0.07 -1.09 -16.74
CA GLU A 12 -1.50 -0.97 -17.01
C GLU A 12 -2.03 0.35 -16.46
N MET A 13 -2.90 1.00 -17.24
CA MET A 13 -3.53 2.26 -16.81
C MET A 13 -4.59 1.96 -15.76
N ILE A 14 -4.41 2.53 -14.57
CA ILE A 14 -5.38 2.43 -13.46
C ILE A 14 -6.44 3.52 -13.59
N TYR A 15 -6.04 4.69 -14.06
CA TYR A 15 -6.88 5.87 -14.21
C TYR A 15 -7.10 6.22 -15.68
N ASP A 16 -8.19 6.90 -15.97
CA ASP A 16 -8.50 7.43 -17.28
C ASP A 16 -8.27 8.95 -17.39
N GLU A 17 -8.47 9.51 -18.58
CA GLU A 17 -8.26 10.94 -18.84
C GLU A 17 -9.24 11.85 -18.08
N SER A 18 -10.33 11.31 -17.53
CA SER A 18 -11.31 12.08 -16.76
C SER A 18 -10.94 12.22 -15.28
N THR A 19 -10.00 11.41 -14.80
CA THR A 19 -9.57 11.40 -13.40
C THR A 19 -8.85 12.70 -13.05
N LYS A 20 -9.28 13.32 -11.96
CA LYS A 20 -8.68 14.55 -11.45
C LYS A 20 -7.89 14.26 -10.18
N PHE A 21 -6.62 14.58 -10.20
CA PHE A 21 -5.76 14.47 -9.03
C PHE A 21 -5.66 15.82 -8.33
N GLU A 22 -6.04 15.86 -7.06
CA GLU A 22 -5.95 17.04 -6.22
C GLU A 22 -4.72 16.96 -5.30
N LEU A 23 -4.17 18.13 -4.93
CA LEU A 23 -3.11 18.16 -3.93
C LEU A 23 -3.67 17.76 -2.56
N GLY A 24 -3.01 16.82 -1.91
CA GLY A 24 -3.49 16.23 -0.65
C GLY A 24 -4.49 15.09 -0.84
N GLY A 25 -4.83 14.77 -2.09
CA GLY A 25 -5.82 13.75 -2.42
C GLY A 25 -5.28 12.32 -2.33
N MET A 26 -6.22 11.40 -2.29
CA MET A 26 -6.06 9.97 -2.32
C MET A 26 -7.26 9.33 -3.03
N GLU A 27 -7.12 8.10 -3.51
CA GLU A 27 -8.21 7.40 -4.23
C GLU A 27 -8.36 5.97 -3.74
N VAL A 28 -9.59 5.56 -3.41
CA VAL A 28 -9.91 4.17 -3.07
C VAL A 28 -10.12 3.38 -4.34
N LEU A 29 -9.20 2.47 -4.65
CA LEU A 29 -9.23 1.64 -5.86
C LEU A 29 -10.06 0.37 -5.66
N THR A 30 -10.05 -0.19 -4.46
CA THR A 30 -10.83 -1.37 -4.08
C THR A 30 -11.39 -1.13 -2.68
N GLN A 31 -12.66 -1.40 -2.48
CA GLN A 31 -13.33 -1.26 -1.19
C GLN A 31 -13.44 -2.62 -0.51
N GLY A 32 -13.00 -2.71 0.72
CA GLY A 32 -13.10 -3.87 1.61
C GLY A 32 -13.37 -3.45 3.05
N ARG A 33 -13.12 -4.34 4.03
CA ARG A 33 -13.46 -4.08 5.45
C ARG A 33 -12.47 -4.66 6.45
N ASP A 34 -11.57 -5.53 6.05
CA ASP A 34 -10.71 -6.24 6.99
C ASP A 34 -9.41 -5.49 7.26
N ILE A 35 -8.84 -4.86 6.25
CA ILE A 35 -7.57 -4.16 6.31
C ILE A 35 -7.49 -3.07 5.23
N LEU A 36 -6.87 -1.93 5.57
CA LEU A 36 -6.53 -0.86 4.64
C LEU A 36 -5.09 -1.04 4.13
N ILE A 37 -4.95 -1.39 2.86
CA ILE A 37 -3.65 -1.42 2.17
C ILE A 37 -3.41 -0.04 1.56
N VAL A 38 -2.38 0.65 2.01
CA VAL A 38 -2.00 1.99 1.52
C VAL A 38 -0.75 1.86 0.67
N SER A 39 -0.80 2.38 -0.54
CA SER A 39 0.35 2.37 -1.44
C SER A 39 0.34 3.57 -2.38
N ALA A 40 1.32 3.69 -3.25
CA ALA A 40 1.39 4.69 -4.29
C ALA A 40 2.27 4.23 -5.48
N GLY A 41 1.98 4.78 -6.66
CA GLY A 41 2.79 4.59 -7.86
C GLY A 41 2.86 3.13 -8.30
N TYR A 42 4.08 2.63 -8.60
CA TYR A 42 4.27 1.29 -9.15
C TYR A 42 3.71 0.18 -8.23
N MET A 43 3.82 0.35 -6.92
CA MET A 43 3.40 -0.68 -5.97
C MET A 43 1.90 -0.93 -5.95
N ILE A 44 1.09 -0.02 -6.47
CA ILE A 44 -0.36 -0.24 -6.66
C ILE A 44 -0.63 -1.49 -7.52
N HIS A 45 0.18 -1.72 -8.57
CA HIS A 45 0.03 -2.90 -9.42
C HIS A 45 0.34 -4.21 -8.68
N GLU A 46 1.34 -4.20 -7.79
CA GLU A 46 1.64 -5.35 -6.94
C GLU A 46 0.57 -5.55 -5.86
N CYS A 47 0.04 -4.46 -5.29
CA CYS A 47 -1.05 -4.52 -4.33
C CYS A 47 -2.35 -5.08 -4.97
N ASN A 48 -2.68 -4.69 -6.20
CA ASN A 48 -3.82 -5.26 -6.92
C ASN A 48 -3.72 -6.78 -7.10
N LYS A 49 -2.52 -7.28 -7.45
CA LYS A 49 -2.28 -8.74 -7.53
C LYS A 49 -2.34 -9.40 -6.15
N ALA A 50 -1.88 -8.72 -5.10
CA ALA A 50 -1.95 -9.22 -3.74
C ALA A 50 -3.39 -9.36 -3.25
N ILE A 51 -4.27 -8.42 -3.62
CA ILE A 51 -5.71 -8.49 -3.31
C ILE A 51 -6.35 -9.76 -3.89
N GLU A 52 -6.02 -10.14 -5.13
CA GLU A 52 -6.53 -11.39 -5.72
C GLU A 52 -6.12 -12.64 -4.91
N GLU A 53 -4.93 -12.65 -4.31
CA GLU A 53 -4.51 -13.73 -3.42
C GLU A 53 -5.21 -13.65 -2.05
N LEU A 54 -5.41 -12.45 -1.52
CA LEU A 54 -6.12 -12.20 -0.26
C LEU A 54 -7.59 -12.61 -0.35
N ASP A 55 -8.26 -12.32 -1.46
CA ASP A 55 -9.62 -12.78 -1.73
C ASP A 55 -9.75 -14.30 -1.64
N ARG A 56 -8.75 -15.05 -2.16
CA ARG A 56 -8.72 -16.52 -2.07
C ARG A 56 -8.57 -17.01 -0.63
N LEU A 57 -7.98 -16.20 0.24
CA LEU A 57 -7.85 -16.46 1.68
C LEU A 57 -9.07 -15.98 2.47
N GLY A 58 -10.05 -15.33 1.83
CA GLY A 58 -11.24 -14.78 2.45
C GLY A 58 -11.00 -13.45 3.16
N VAL A 59 -9.96 -12.71 2.80
CA VAL A 59 -9.64 -11.38 3.33
C VAL A 59 -10.19 -10.32 2.38
N ASP A 60 -11.06 -9.46 2.89
CA ASP A 60 -11.72 -8.36 2.18
C ASP A 60 -10.93 -7.06 2.42
N ALA A 61 -9.93 -6.79 1.56
CA ALA A 61 -9.01 -5.67 1.72
C ALA A 61 -9.44 -4.41 0.96
N THR A 62 -9.31 -3.23 1.58
CA THR A 62 -9.38 -1.93 0.90
C THR A 62 -8.01 -1.59 0.33
N LEU A 63 -7.94 -1.15 -0.94
CA LEU A 63 -6.72 -0.58 -1.54
C LEU A 63 -6.88 0.91 -1.73
N LEU A 64 -5.96 1.66 -1.13
CA LEU A 64 -5.84 3.11 -1.22
C LEU A 64 -4.60 3.51 -2.01
N ASP A 65 -4.77 4.28 -3.10
CA ASP A 65 -3.68 5.03 -3.72
C ASP A 65 -3.51 6.37 -3.02
N LEU A 66 -2.49 6.48 -2.19
CA LEU A 66 -2.12 7.72 -1.50
C LEU A 66 -1.06 8.47 -2.32
N TYR A 67 -1.50 9.06 -3.43
CA TYR A 67 -0.65 9.65 -4.47
C TYR A 67 -0.08 11.02 -4.10
N SER A 68 -0.51 11.65 -3.01
CA SER A 68 -0.07 13.00 -2.61
C SER A 68 0.43 13.04 -1.16
N LEU A 69 1.51 13.76 -0.93
CA LEU A 69 2.03 14.13 0.39
C LEU A 69 2.24 15.67 0.43
N PRO A 70 1.76 16.39 1.47
CA PRO A 70 0.91 15.89 2.54
C PRO A 70 -0.46 15.45 2.04
N PHE A 71 -1.20 14.67 2.82
CA PHE A 71 -2.54 14.16 2.51
C PHE A 71 -3.57 14.64 3.56
N ASP A 72 -4.83 14.39 3.29
CA ASP A 72 -5.93 14.59 4.22
C ASP A 72 -5.91 13.48 5.28
N GLU A 73 -5.41 13.81 6.50
CA GLU A 73 -5.26 12.86 7.59
C GLU A 73 -6.61 12.34 8.10
N ASP A 74 -7.63 13.19 8.17
CA ASP A 74 -8.95 12.80 8.65
C ASP A 74 -9.57 11.74 7.71
N GLN A 75 -9.45 11.92 6.39
CA GLN A 75 -9.92 10.95 5.40
C GLN A 75 -9.18 9.60 5.53
N LEU A 76 -7.86 9.61 5.73
CA LEU A 76 -7.10 8.39 5.95
C LEU A 76 -7.55 7.65 7.22
N LEU A 77 -7.74 8.38 8.33
CA LEU A 77 -8.13 7.81 9.61
C LEU A 77 -9.55 7.23 9.57
N ASP A 78 -10.47 7.88 8.86
CA ASP A 78 -11.83 7.35 8.63
C ASP A 78 -11.76 6.02 7.88
N LEU A 79 -10.98 5.94 6.79
CA LEU A 79 -10.77 4.70 6.04
C LEU A 79 -10.11 3.61 6.89
N ALA A 80 -9.12 3.96 7.72
CA ALA A 80 -8.48 3.02 8.63
C ALA A 80 -9.48 2.46 9.66
N ASN A 81 -10.37 3.31 10.22
CA ASN A 81 -11.43 2.90 11.13
C ASN A 81 -12.45 1.97 10.45
N GLU A 82 -12.84 2.24 9.21
CA GLU A 82 -13.71 1.36 8.41
C GLU A 82 -13.08 -0.02 8.15
N ASN A 83 -11.76 -0.13 8.28
CA ASN A 83 -10.98 -1.34 8.11
C ASN A 83 -10.43 -1.90 9.45
N ASN A 84 -11.24 -1.82 10.51
CA ASN A 84 -10.94 -2.35 11.85
C ASN A 84 -9.65 -1.79 12.49
N GLY A 85 -9.19 -0.64 12.08
CA GLY A 85 -7.93 -0.05 12.53
C GLY A 85 -6.68 -0.80 12.03
N GLN A 86 -6.83 -1.71 11.06
CA GLN A 86 -5.72 -2.46 10.47
C GLN A 86 -5.21 -1.72 9.23
N VAL A 87 -3.95 -1.34 9.23
CA VAL A 87 -3.31 -0.59 8.14
C VAL A 87 -2.02 -1.28 7.72
N PHE A 88 -1.86 -1.53 6.43
CA PHE A 88 -0.66 -2.12 5.84
C PHE A 88 -0.13 -1.22 4.73
N VAL A 89 1.04 -0.62 4.94
CA VAL A 89 1.62 0.33 3.98
C VAL A 89 2.69 -0.35 3.14
N VAL A 90 2.61 -0.17 1.82
CA VAL A 90 3.56 -0.76 0.86
C VAL A 90 4.21 0.34 0.04
N GLU A 91 5.54 0.42 0.08
CA GLU A 91 6.29 1.39 -0.71
C GLU A 91 7.59 0.81 -1.28
N ASP A 92 7.94 1.20 -2.52
CA ASP A 92 9.19 0.83 -3.18
C ASP A 92 10.34 1.79 -2.86
N ASN A 93 10.29 2.37 -1.66
CA ASN A 93 11.28 3.29 -1.13
C ASN A 93 11.84 2.75 0.19
N TYR A 94 12.86 3.40 0.73
CA TYR A 94 13.33 3.15 2.09
C TYR A 94 12.35 3.72 3.12
N GLY A 95 12.36 3.20 4.33
CA GLY A 95 11.55 3.75 5.42
C GLY A 95 11.81 5.25 5.65
N GLY A 96 10.83 5.94 6.21
CA GLY A 96 10.87 7.40 6.40
C GLY A 96 10.13 8.19 5.32
N SER A 97 9.27 7.54 4.56
CA SER A 97 8.47 8.13 3.49
C SER A 97 6.97 7.91 3.75
N LEU A 98 6.23 7.33 2.79
CA LEU A 98 4.79 7.10 2.86
C LEU A 98 4.37 6.38 4.15
N GLY A 99 5.03 5.27 4.46
CA GLY A 99 4.70 4.47 5.65
C GLY A 99 4.90 5.23 6.96
N SER A 100 5.94 6.07 7.04
CA SER A 100 6.16 6.91 8.21
C SER A 100 5.10 8.00 8.34
N ALA A 101 4.69 8.64 7.24
CA ALA A 101 3.65 9.67 7.28
C ALA A 101 2.30 9.08 7.73
N VAL A 102 1.93 7.90 7.24
CA VAL A 102 0.71 7.19 7.67
C VAL A 102 0.80 6.79 9.14
N ALA A 103 1.93 6.25 9.58
CA ALA A 103 2.12 5.86 10.98
C ALA A 103 2.08 7.06 11.94
N ASP A 104 2.64 8.20 11.54
CA ASP A 104 2.62 9.44 12.31
C ASP A 104 1.18 9.97 12.46
N ALA A 105 0.37 9.96 11.38
CA ALA A 105 -1.04 10.35 11.41
C ALA A 105 -1.85 9.44 12.34
N CYS A 106 -1.69 8.11 12.21
CA CYS A 106 -2.33 7.13 13.08
C CYS A 106 -1.94 7.31 14.55
N ALA A 107 -0.66 7.56 14.83
CA ALA A 107 -0.18 7.77 16.20
C ALA A 107 -0.68 9.10 16.80
N ALA A 108 -0.84 10.13 15.99
CA ALA A 108 -1.32 11.45 16.43
C ALA A 108 -2.82 11.48 16.73
N SER A 109 -3.62 10.61 16.13
CA SER A 109 -5.08 10.56 16.30
C SER A 109 -5.51 10.22 17.72
N GLY A 110 -4.72 9.41 18.42
CA GLY A 110 -5.05 8.84 19.73
C GLY A 110 -5.95 7.61 19.69
N ASP A 111 -6.35 7.15 18.50
CA ASP A 111 -7.10 5.93 18.29
C ASP A 111 -6.16 4.71 18.23
N ALA A 112 -6.74 3.51 18.36
CA ALA A 112 -5.97 2.26 18.36
C ALA A 112 -5.85 1.72 16.92
N PHE A 113 -4.73 2.02 16.28
CA PHE A 113 -4.39 1.48 14.96
C PHE A 113 -3.22 0.49 15.05
N THR A 114 -3.28 -0.55 14.22
CA THR A 114 -2.15 -1.44 13.94
C THR A 114 -1.59 -1.07 12.57
N VAL A 115 -0.38 -0.54 12.53
CA VAL A 115 0.25 -0.11 11.27
C VAL A 115 1.49 -0.95 11.00
N GLU A 116 1.48 -1.73 9.93
CA GLU A 116 2.67 -2.39 9.42
C GLU A 116 3.17 -1.73 8.13
N GLN A 117 4.49 -1.75 7.94
CA GLN A 117 5.14 -1.10 6.80
C GLN A 117 6.04 -2.09 6.07
N LEU A 118 5.73 -2.33 4.80
CA LEU A 118 6.55 -3.09 3.88
C LEU A 118 7.29 -2.13 2.96
N HIS A 119 8.61 -2.04 3.12
CA HIS A 119 9.47 -1.12 2.38
C HIS A 119 10.85 -1.74 2.10
N VAL A 120 11.65 -1.10 1.27
CA VAL A 120 13.01 -1.55 0.96
C VAL A 120 13.89 -1.42 2.21
N ARG A 121 14.41 -2.55 2.71
CA ARG A 121 15.26 -2.60 3.91
C ARG A 121 16.76 -2.76 3.61
N ARG A 122 17.12 -2.94 2.34
CA ARG A 122 18.50 -3.15 1.90
C ARG A 122 18.70 -2.60 0.48
N ILE A 123 19.93 -2.23 0.15
CA ILE A 123 20.28 -1.82 -1.23
C ILE A 123 20.12 -3.04 -2.14
N PRO A 124 19.22 -3.01 -3.14
CA PRO A 124 19.07 -4.12 -4.08
C PRO A 124 20.29 -4.22 -5.00
N LYS A 125 20.61 -5.45 -5.38
CA LYS A 125 21.59 -5.69 -6.44
C LYS A 125 20.90 -5.66 -7.80
N SER A 126 21.66 -5.46 -8.86
CA SER A 126 21.15 -5.58 -10.23
C SER A 126 20.62 -7.00 -10.47
N THR A 127 19.44 -7.08 -11.08
CA THR A 127 18.78 -8.33 -11.46
C THR A 127 18.48 -8.34 -12.96
N ARG A 128 17.94 -9.45 -13.47
CA ARG A 128 17.58 -9.56 -14.90
C ARG A 128 16.23 -8.95 -15.21
N THR A 129 15.29 -9.03 -14.27
CA THR A 129 13.92 -8.55 -14.43
C THR A 129 13.50 -7.64 -13.27
N PRO A 130 12.53 -6.74 -13.46
CA PRO A 130 11.93 -5.96 -12.36
C PRO A 130 11.33 -6.86 -11.28
N GLU A 131 10.72 -7.97 -11.66
CA GLU A 131 10.12 -8.93 -10.73
C GLU A 131 11.17 -9.55 -9.79
N ASP A 132 12.36 -9.88 -10.31
CA ASP A 132 13.47 -10.40 -9.48
C ASP A 132 13.90 -9.37 -8.43
N ILE A 133 13.85 -8.06 -8.75
CA ILE A 133 14.16 -7.00 -7.79
C ILE A 133 13.10 -6.97 -6.69
N LEU A 134 11.82 -7.02 -7.05
CA LEU A 134 10.72 -7.03 -6.08
C LEU A 134 10.85 -8.22 -5.13
N ARG A 135 11.06 -9.43 -5.65
CA ARG A 135 11.30 -10.63 -4.83
C ARG A 135 12.53 -10.50 -3.92
N MET A 136 13.62 -9.94 -4.44
CA MET A 136 14.83 -9.69 -3.63
C MET A 136 14.58 -8.70 -2.50
N CYS A 137 13.74 -7.69 -2.73
CA CYS A 137 13.39 -6.67 -1.74
C CYS A 137 12.28 -7.10 -0.78
N GLY A 138 11.59 -8.23 -1.07
CA GLY A 138 10.41 -8.66 -0.33
C GLY A 138 9.20 -7.77 -0.58
N LEU A 139 9.06 -7.27 -1.82
CA LEU A 139 7.99 -6.37 -2.27
C LEU A 139 7.13 -6.97 -3.40
N HIS A 140 7.33 -8.24 -3.72
CA HIS A 140 6.51 -8.94 -4.68
C HIS A 140 5.10 -9.13 -4.11
N TYR A 141 4.07 -9.21 -4.97
CA TYR A 141 2.68 -9.33 -4.52
C TYR A 141 2.44 -10.48 -3.53
N THR A 142 3.20 -11.58 -3.64
CA THR A 142 3.13 -12.69 -2.68
C THR A 142 3.66 -12.32 -1.30
N ASP A 143 4.68 -11.45 -1.24
CA ASP A 143 5.21 -10.97 0.04
C ASP A 143 4.21 -10.02 0.70
N ILE A 144 3.52 -9.18 -0.10
CA ILE A 144 2.45 -8.30 0.36
C ILE A 144 1.29 -9.12 0.93
N ALA A 145 0.79 -10.11 0.16
CA ALA A 145 -0.32 -10.95 0.60
C ALA A 145 0.02 -11.73 1.89
N ASN A 146 1.25 -12.26 1.97
CA ASN A 146 1.71 -12.95 3.18
C ASN A 146 1.81 -12.02 4.39
N GLY A 147 2.35 -10.80 4.22
CA GLY A 147 2.45 -9.82 5.30
C GLY A 147 1.08 -9.41 5.83
N VAL A 148 0.12 -9.15 4.94
CA VAL A 148 -1.27 -8.85 5.33
C VAL A 148 -1.91 -10.03 6.05
N ALA A 149 -1.76 -11.26 5.54
CA ALA A 149 -2.30 -12.46 6.17
C ALA A 149 -1.68 -12.69 7.56
N GLU A 150 -0.38 -12.44 7.73
CA GLU A 150 0.31 -12.52 9.01
C GLU A 150 -0.23 -11.49 10.01
N GLN A 151 -0.39 -10.22 9.60
CA GLN A 151 -0.96 -9.16 10.43
C GLN A 151 -2.37 -9.52 10.92
N LEU A 152 -3.20 -10.11 10.05
CA LEU A 152 -4.57 -10.51 10.39
C LEU A 152 -4.67 -11.89 11.09
N GLY A 153 -3.56 -12.62 11.20
CA GLY A 153 -3.56 -13.98 11.75
C GLY A 153 -4.29 -15.00 10.89
N VAL A 154 -4.40 -14.74 9.56
CA VAL A 154 -5.02 -15.63 8.59
C VAL A 154 -3.97 -16.57 8.01
N HIS A 155 -4.21 -17.86 8.04
CA HIS A 155 -3.32 -18.86 7.45
C HIS A 155 -4.07 -19.61 6.35
N ALA A 156 -3.37 -19.92 5.26
CA ALA A 156 -3.94 -20.80 4.24
C ALA A 156 -4.38 -22.12 4.91
N THR A 157 -5.65 -22.42 4.82
CA THR A 157 -6.18 -23.73 5.31
C THR A 157 -5.59 -24.80 4.40
N THR A 158 -4.74 -25.66 4.96
CA THR A 158 -4.13 -26.83 4.29
C THR A 158 -5.16 -27.83 3.86
#